data_7736dc9211887187cc17161215b850ce
#
_entry.id   7736dc9211887187cc17161215b850ce
#
_cell.length_a   1.000
_cell.length_b   1.000
_cell.length_c   1.000
_cell.angle_alpha   90.00
_cell.angle_beta   90.00
_cell.angle_gamma   90.00
#
_symmetry.space_group_name_H-M   'P 1'
#
loop_
_entity.id
_entity.type
_entity.pdbx_description
1 polymer ?
#
loop_
_entity_poly.entity_id
_entity_poly.type
_entity_poly.pdbx_seq_one_letter_code
_entity_poly.pdbx_strand_id
1 'polypeptide(L)'
;MHFTHIRRRVLKIEPSSVENLGFEEEHNDDDNSDKLMTLIVDASGLTISKKGDYIEEKWILEKKEFVKLHIAVDEKSKKIVSFRITKGDVHDSKKFCPLVKEAAQNYNIDRVYADKAHDNRRSFNLLDGLNIEPAINIRKNASIKTKGCLLRRDEVLLIKKLGYDGWRQLKDTGRRWIAEIVFSSIKRVLGEDLLSKKFYAQKVEAGLKVILYNKFMSL
;
A
#
# COMPACT_ATOMS: atom_id res chain seq x y z
N MET A 1 -1.13 -18.81 29.17
CA MET A 1 -0.60 -17.40 29.17
C MET A 1 -1.80 -16.46 29.21
N HIS A 2 -1.86 -15.53 30.18
CA HIS A 2 -3.06 -14.71 30.39
C HIS A 2 -3.16 -13.62 29.32
N PHE A 3 -4.33 -13.42 28.70
CA PHE A 3 -4.60 -12.43 27.62
C PHE A 3 -4.11 -11.01 27.96
N THR A 4 -4.18 -10.59 29.22
CA THR A 4 -3.68 -9.30 29.70
C THR A 4 -2.17 -9.12 29.55
N HIS A 5 -1.37 -10.20 29.64
CA HIS A 5 0.08 -10.14 29.45
C HIS A 5 0.45 -9.92 27.99
N ILE A 6 -0.21 -10.59 27.05
CA ILE A 6 -0.02 -10.39 25.60
C ILE A 6 -0.36 -8.96 25.24
N ARG A 7 -1.53 -8.47 25.68
CA ARG A 7 -1.95 -7.09 25.42
C ARG A 7 -0.94 -6.06 25.94
N ARG A 8 -0.42 -6.22 27.18
CA ARG A 8 0.59 -5.31 27.74
C ARG A 8 1.89 -5.32 26.95
N ARG A 9 2.31 -6.46 26.38
CA ARG A 9 3.50 -6.55 25.53
C ARG A 9 3.30 -5.87 24.18
N VAL A 10 2.16 -6.12 23.53
CA VAL A 10 1.78 -5.46 22.26
C VAL A 10 1.74 -3.94 22.42
N LEU A 11 1.23 -3.43 23.55
CA LEU A 11 1.19 -1.99 23.82
C LEU A 11 2.54 -1.34 24.09
N LYS A 12 3.61 -2.12 24.31
CA LYS A 12 5.00 -1.62 24.46
C LYS A 12 5.77 -1.57 23.14
N ILE A 13 5.22 -2.16 22.07
CA ILE A 13 5.86 -2.15 20.75
C ILE A 13 5.69 -0.76 20.15
N GLU A 14 6.78 -0.13 19.79
CA GLU A 14 6.76 1.12 19.02
C GLU A 14 6.18 0.86 17.63
N PRO A 15 5.19 1.66 17.16
CA PRO A 15 4.62 1.47 15.82
C PRO A 15 5.64 1.56 14.68
N SER A 16 6.68 2.39 14.83
CA SER A 16 7.80 2.50 13.90
C SER A 16 8.61 1.21 13.81
N SER A 17 8.80 0.52 14.93
CA SER A 17 9.49 -0.79 14.93
C SER A 17 8.71 -1.83 14.13
N VAL A 18 7.38 -1.81 14.20
CA VAL A 18 6.54 -2.74 13.42
C VAL A 18 6.61 -2.43 11.93
N GLU A 19 6.61 -1.15 11.56
CA GLU A 19 6.78 -0.73 10.15
C GLU A 19 8.15 -1.16 9.59
N ASN A 20 9.19 -1.30 10.41
CA ASN A 20 10.53 -1.72 10.00
C ASN A 20 10.75 -3.24 10.07
N LEU A 21 10.17 -3.94 11.06
CA LEU A 21 10.34 -5.40 11.24
C LEU A 21 9.79 -6.26 10.08
N GLY A 22 8.92 -5.71 9.25
CA GLY A 22 8.33 -6.44 8.11
C GLY A 22 9.32 -6.73 6.97
N PHE A 23 10.55 -6.20 7.05
CA PHE A 23 11.52 -6.18 5.93
C PHE A 23 12.87 -6.80 6.25
N GLU A 24 13.07 -7.33 7.48
CA GLU A 24 14.22 -8.19 7.76
C GLU A 24 13.98 -9.55 7.07
N GLU A 25 14.23 -9.60 5.76
CA GLU A 25 14.36 -10.89 5.07
C GLU A 25 15.73 -11.49 5.43
N GLU A 26 15.73 -12.78 5.76
CA GLU A 26 16.94 -13.61 5.66
C GLU A 26 17.53 -13.35 4.27
N HIS A 27 18.56 -12.54 4.18
CA HIS A 27 19.43 -12.48 3.02
C HIS A 27 20.07 -13.86 2.88
N ASN A 28 19.43 -14.72 2.12
CA ASN A 28 20.16 -15.81 1.48
C ASN A 28 21.04 -15.12 0.43
N ASP A 29 22.33 -15.06 0.73
CA ASP A 29 23.40 -14.35 0.03
C ASP A 29 23.69 -14.85 -1.40
N ASP A 30 22.79 -15.56 -2.07
CA ASP A 30 22.97 -16.03 -3.41
C ASP A 30 21.91 -15.46 -4.37
N ASP A 31 22.34 -14.58 -5.26
CA ASP A 31 21.78 -14.32 -6.60
C ASP A 31 20.61 -13.33 -6.78
N ASN A 32 20.40 -12.32 -5.90
CA ASN A 32 19.22 -11.47 -6.04
C ASN A 32 19.48 -9.96 -6.28
N SER A 33 20.72 -9.51 -6.46
CA SER A 33 21.05 -8.08 -6.62
C SER A 33 20.61 -7.47 -7.96
N ASP A 34 20.39 -8.29 -9.01
CA ASP A 34 20.03 -7.83 -10.35
C ASP A 34 18.56 -8.07 -10.74
N LYS A 35 17.75 -8.67 -9.85
CA LYS A 35 16.37 -8.99 -10.22
C LYS A 35 15.48 -7.75 -10.14
N LEU A 36 14.98 -7.32 -11.29
CA LEU A 36 14.03 -6.23 -11.42
C LEU A 36 12.69 -6.60 -10.77
N MET A 37 12.20 -5.71 -9.90
CA MET A 37 10.96 -5.84 -9.16
C MET A 37 9.91 -4.87 -9.69
N THR A 38 8.71 -5.35 -9.93
CA THR A 38 7.55 -4.52 -10.25
C THR A 38 6.69 -4.33 -9.01
N LEU A 39 6.43 -3.08 -8.63
CA LEU A 39 5.62 -2.76 -7.46
C LEU A 39 4.17 -2.43 -7.82
N ILE A 40 3.28 -2.78 -6.90
CA ILE A 40 1.88 -2.36 -6.91
C ILE A 40 1.59 -1.60 -5.62
N VAL A 41 1.18 -0.33 -5.75
CA VAL A 41 0.87 0.55 -4.61
C VAL A 41 -0.63 0.77 -4.54
N ASP A 42 -1.22 0.42 -3.39
CA ASP A 42 -2.66 0.62 -3.13
C ASP A 42 -2.93 0.80 -1.63
N ALA A 43 -4.19 1.11 -1.28
CA ALA A 43 -4.62 1.31 0.09
C ALA A 43 -6.01 0.71 0.34
N SER A 44 -6.21 0.15 1.54
CA SER A 44 -7.50 -0.37 1.98
C SER A 44 -7.80 0.00 3.43
N GLY A 45 -9.09 0.11 3.76
CA GLY A 45 -9.55 0.34 5.13
C GLY A 45 -9.59 -0.96 5.94
N LEU A 46 -9.19 -0.85 7.21
CA LEU A 46 -9.44 -1.83 8.25
C LEU A 46 -10.43 -1.22 9.24
N THR A 47 -11.51 -1.91 9.53
CA THR A 47 -12.59 -1.42 10.41
C THR A 47 -12.12 -1.37 11.86
N ILE A 48 -12.56 -0.37 12.61
CA ILE A 48 -12.34 -0.32 14.07
C ILE A 48 -13.56 -0.91 14.75
N SER A 49 -13.40 -2.06 15.42
CA SER A 49 -14.49 -2.68 16.18
C SER A 49 -14.80 -1.88 17.45
N LYS A 50 -16.04 -1.41 17.57
CA LYS A 50 -16.57 -0.80 18.79
C LYS A 50 -17.40 -1.83 19.53
N LYS A 51 -17.20 -1.99 20.85
CA LYS A 51 -18.12 -2.79 21.67
C LYS A 51 -19.47 -2.09 21.69
N GLY A 52 -20.51 -2.75 21.18
CA GLY A 52 -21.87 -2.21 21.15
C GLY A 52 -22.42 -1.91 19.75
N ASP A 53 -21.68 -2.18 18.70
CA ASP A 53 -22.06 -1.91 17.29
C ASP A 53 -23.45 -2.49 16.93
N TYR A 54 -23.89 -3.56 17.60
CA TYR A 54 -25.21 -4.16 17.37
C TYR A 54 -26.38 -3.21 17.71
N ILE A 55 -26.22 -2.34 18.70
CA ILE A 55 -27.23 -1.36 19.09
C ILE A 55 -27.14 -0.11 18.21
N GLU A 56 -25.91 0.31 17.85
CA GLU A 56 -25.66 1.49 17.01
C GLU A 56 -26.06 1.27 15.55
N GLU A 57 -25.84 0.08 14.98
CA GLU A 57 -26.27 -0.26 13.61
C GLU A 57 -27.79 -0.12 13.40
N LYS A 58 -28.58 -0.28 14.46
CA LYS A 58 -30.05 -0.24 14.38
C LYS A 58 -30.64 1.17 14.42
N TRP A 59 -29.91 2.16 14.98
CA TRP A 59 -30.46 3.46 15.33
C TRP A 59 -29.70 4.68 14.80
N ILE A 60 -28.43 4.56 14.43
CA ILE A 60 -27.61 5.70 13.98
C ILE A 60 -26.74 5.29 12.78
N LEU A 61 -26.92 5.95 11.65
CA LEU A 61 -26.07 5.90 10.46
C LEU A 61 -24.70 6.59 10.73
N GLU A 62 -24.01 6.24 11.81
CA GLU A 62 -22.67 6.75 12.04
C GLU A 62 -21.67 6.11 11.07
N LYS A 63 -20.86 6.96 10.47
CA LYS A 63 -19.80 6.56 9.55
C LYS A 63 -18.81 5.67 10.29
N LYS A 64 -18.73 4.38 9.92
CA LYS A 64 -17.78 3.44 10.53
C LYS A 64 -16.37 4.05 10.46
N GLU A 65 -15.73 4.19 11.62
CA GLU A 65 -14.34 4.63 11.69
C GLU A 65 -13.44 3.51 11.16
N PHE A 66 -12.43 3.88 10.38
CA PHE A 66 -11.48 2.94 9.83
C PHE A 66 -10.07 3.50 9.85
N VAL A 67 -9.11 2.62 9.86
CA VAL A 67 -7.69 2.90 9.69
C VAL A 67 -7.31 2.48 8.28
N LYS A 68 -6.53 3.30 7.58
CA LYS A 68 -6.02 2.94 6.26
C LYS A 68 -4.69 2.22 6.36
N LEU A 69 -4.62 1.06 5.72
CA LEU A 69 -3.39 0.34 5.44
C LEU A 69 -3.00 0.64 3.99
N HIS A 70 -1.86 1.32 3.82
CA HIS A 70 -1.24 1.57 2.52
C HIS A 70 -0.11 0.57 2.34
N ILE A 71 -0.01 -0.10 1.21
CA ILE A 71 1.00 -1.13 0.92
C ILE A 71 1.68 -0.89 -0.42
N ALA A 72 2.93 -1.31 -0.52
CA ALA A 72 3.61 -1.60 -1.76
C ALA A 72 3.90 -3.10 -1.80
N VAL A 73 3.45 -3.77 -2.85
CA VAL A 73 3.49 -5.22 -3.02
C VAL A 73 4.37 -5.56 -4.20
N ASP A 74 5.22 -6.56 -4.06
CA ASP A 74 5.90 -7.16 -5.20
C ASP A 74 4.90 -7.97 -6.05
N GLU A 75 4.86 -7.68 -7.33
CA GLU A 75 3.95 -8.34 -8.27
C GLU A 75 4.11 -9.86 -8.30
N LYS A 76 5.36 -10.35 -8.25
CA LYS A 76 5.66 -11.77 -8.41
C LYS A 76 5.43 -12.57 -7.13
N SER A 77 6.09 -12.18 -6.05
CA SER A 77 6.01 -12.91 -4.77
C SER A 77 4.72 -12.60 -4.00
N LYS A 78 4.02 -11.50 -4.33
CA LYS A 78 2.86 -10.96 -3.60
C LYS A 78 3.18 -10.58 -2.16
N LYS A 79 4.46 -10.53 -1.77
CA LYS A 79 4.90 -10.03 -0.47
C LYS A 79 4.77 -8.52 -0.40
N ILE A 80 4.41 -8.02 0.76
CA ILE A 80 4.37 -6.58 1.04
C ILE A 80 5.80 -6.14 1.36
N VAL A 81 6.38 -5.26 0.55
CA VAL A 81 7.76 -4.77 0.69
C VAL A 81 7.86 -3.43 1.41
N SER A 82 6.78 -2.68 1.49
CA SER A 82 6.66 -1.52 2.38
C SER A 82 5.20 -1.27 2.73
N PHE A 83 4.94 -0.71 3.90
CA PHE A 83 3.58 -0.35 4.30
C PHE A 83 3.54 0.87 5.20
N ARG A 84 2.41 1.55 5.25
CA ARG A 84 2.13 2.66 6.17
C ARG A 84 0.70 2.57 6.67
N ILE A 85 0.50 2.94 7.92
CA ILE A 85 -0.81 2.93 8.56
C ILE A 85 -1.18 4.36 8.94
N THR A 86 -2.37 4.79 8.50
CA THR A 86 -2.87 6.14 8.75
C THR A 86 -4.31 6.13 9.22
N LYS A 87 -4.77 7.27 9.74
CA LYS A 87 -6.20 7.49 9.96
C LYS A 87 -6.93 7.50 8.61
N GLY A 88 -8.22 7.23 8.63
CA GLY A 88 -9.06 7.11 7.43
C GLY A 88 -9.19 8.38 6.59
N ASP A 89 -8.99 9.56 7.19
CA ASP A 89 -9.05 10.87 6.54
C ASP A 89 -7.81 11.20 5.70
N VAL A 90 -6.72 10.48 5.86
CA VAL A 90 -5.47 10.71 5.12
C VAL A 90 -5.64 10.27 3.66
N HIS A 91 -5.36 11.18 2.72
CA HIS A 91 -5.41 10.87 1.28
C HIS A 91 -4.27 9.93 0.87
N ASP A 92 -4.58 8.92 0.05
CA ASP A 92 -3.67 7.82 -0.31
C ASP A 92 -2.39 8.31 -0.99
N SER A 93 -2.49 9.34 -1.83
CA SER A 93 -1.33 9.93 -2.52
C SER A 93 -0.23 10.46 -1.59
N LYS A 94 -0.57 10.79 -0.32
CA LYS A 94 0.43 11.24 0.66
C LYS A 94 1.42 10.14 1.06
N LYS A 95 1.04 8.87 0.91
CA LYS A 95 1.86 7.73 1.31
C LYS A 95 2.56 7.03 0.15
N PHE A 96 2.27 7.39 -1.10
CA PHE A 96 2.95 6.85 -2.28
C PHE A 96 4.47 7.04 -2.23
N CYS A 97 4.92 8.29 -2.11
CA CYS A 97 6.35 8.58 -2.13
C CYS A 97 7.13 7.92 -0.97
N PRO A 98 6.66 7.92 0.30
CA PRO A 98 7.32 7.17 1.36
C PRO A 98 7.42 5.67 1.09
N LEU A 99 6.36 5.03 0.56
CA LEU A 99 6.35 3.60 0.25
C LEU A 99 7.35 3.24 -0.84
N VAL A 100 7.32 3.97 -1.96
CA VAL A 100 8.22 3.71 -3.08
C VAL A 100 9.69 3.97 -2.71
N LYS A 101 9.96 5.05 -1.95
CA LYS A 101 11.33 5.35 -1.50
C LYS A 101 11.91 4.26 -0.61
N GLU A 102 11.13 3.75 0.33
CA GLU A 102 11.55 2.68 1.22
C GLU A 102 11.80 1.38 0.45
N ALA A 103 10.87 1.01 -0.45
CA ALA A 103 11.08 -0.17 -1.30
C ALA A 103 12.33 -0.02 -2.18
N ALA A 104 12.59 1.16 -2.75
CA ALA A 104 13.75 1.43 -3.59
C ALA A 104 15.09 1.46 -2.84
N GLN A 105 15.09 1.48 -1.50
CA GLN A 105 16.32 1.33 -0.71
C GLN A 105 16.83 -0.12 -0.70
N ASN A 106 15.91 -1.09 -0.81
CA ASN A 106 16.22 -2.50 -0.64
C ASN A 106 16.07 -3.31 -1.94
N TYR A 107 15.37 -2.76 -2.95
CA TYR A 107 15.06 -3.48 -4.18
C TYR A 107 15.29 -2.63 -5.41
N ASN A 108 15.73 -3.28 -6.51
CA ASN A 108 15.83 -2.65 -7.83
C ASN A 108 14.45 -2.68 -8.50
N ILE A 109 13.78 -1.51 -8.58
CA ILE A 109 12.41 -1.40 -9.06
C ILE A 109 12.39 -0.91 -10.51
N ASP A 110 11.77 -1.66 -11.41
CA ASP A 110 11.58 -1.30 -12.80
C ASP A 110 10.31 -0.50 -13.06
N ARG A 111 9.21 -0.85 -12.40
CA ARG A 111 7.88 -0.30 -12.66
C ARG A 111 7.03 -0.19 -11.41
N VAL A 112 6.17 0.82 -11.37
CA VAL A 112 5.18 0.99 -10.28
C VAL A 112 3.78 1.14 -10.84
N TYR A 113 2.90 0.20 -10.46
CA TYR A 113 1.46 0.30 -10.70
C TYR A 113 0.77 1.04 -9.56
N ALA A 114 -0.12 1.96 -9.90
CA ALA A 114 -0.96 2.62 -8.91
C ALA A 114 -2.26 3.15 -9.54
N ASP A 115 -3.20 3.45 -8.68
CA ASP A 115 -4.49 3.98 -9.06
C ASP A 115 -4.42 5.51 -9.35
N LYS A 116 -5.51 6.06 -9.95
CA LYS A 116 -5.67 7.49 -10.25
C LYS A 116 -5.62 8.41 -9.03
N ALA A 117 -5.73 7.90 -7.79
CA ALA A 117 -5.52 8.68 -6.58
C ALA A 117 -4.07 9.18 -6.48
N HIS A 118 -3.15 8.43 -7.08
CA HIS A 118 -1.72 8.74 -7.12
C HIS A 118 -1.29 9.57 -8.34
N ASP A 119 -2.23 9.95 -9.23
CA ASP A 119 -1.97 10.85 -10.37
C ASP A 119 -1.71 12.28 -9.88
N ASN A 120 -0.47 12.54 -9.50
CA ASN A 120 0.02 13.85 -9.12
C ASN A 120 1.51 14.01 -9.47
N ARG A 121 1.95 15.25 -9.63
CA ARG A 121 3.33 15.58 -10.04
C ARG A 121 4.40 15.04 -9.10
N ARG A 122 4.13 15.01 -7.79
CA ARG A 122 5.09 14.53 -6.80
C ARG A 122 5.39 13.04 -6.98
N SER A 123 4.37 12.24 -7.29
CA SER A 123 4.52 10.80 -7.55
C SER A 123 5.35 10.58 -8.82
N PHE A 124 5.01 11.25 -9.91
CA PHE A 124 5.73 11.11 -11.18
C PHE A 124 7.18 11.62 -11.12
N ASN A 125 7.43 12.79 -10.46
CA ASN A 125 8.78 13.30 -10.30
C ASN A 125 9.66 12.38 -9.43
N LEU A 126 9.07 11.68 -8.46
CA LEU A 126 9.80 10.67 -7.71
C LEU A 126 10.21 9.51 -8.60
N LEU A 127 9.27 8.96 -9.39
CA LEU A 127 9.56 7.84 -10.29
C LEU A 127 10.59 8.22 -11.35
N ASP A 128 10.49 9.43 -11.91
CA ASP A 128 11.47 10.00 -12.86
C ASP A 128 12.87 10.07 -12.23
N GLY A 129 12.97 10.63 -11.02
CA GLY A 129 14.23 10.73 -10.30
C GLY A 129 14.85 9.40 -9.87
N LEU A 130 14.07 8.33 -9.80
CA LEU A 130 14.51 6.96 -9.51
C LEU A 130 14.66 6.09 -10.77
N ASN A 131 14.40 6.64 -11.95
CA ASN A 131 14.39 5.93 -13.24
C ASN A 131 13.42 4.72 -13.25
N ILE A 132 12.26 4.88 -12.60
CA ILE A 132 11.22 3.85 -12.49
C ILE A 132 10.09 4.17 -13.48
N GLU A 133 9.64 3.17 -14.23
CA GLU A 133 8.54 3.34 -15.19
C GLU A 133 7.20 3.53 -14.45
N PRO A 134 6.45 4.63 -14.73
CA PRO A 134 5.12 4.81 -14.16
C PRO A 134 4.06 3.99 -14.92
N ALA A 135 3.24 3.26 -14.20
CA ALA A 135 2.00 2.66 -14.66
C ALA A 135 0.83 3.15 -13.78
N ILE A 136 0.79 4.47 -13.54
CA ILE A 136 -0.23 5.14 -12.74
C ILE A 136 -1.41 5.51 -13.62
N ASN A 137 -2.62 5.12 -13.25
CA ASN A 137 -3.83 5.49 -13.95
C ASN A 137 -4.01 7.02 -13.95
N ILE A 138 -4.07 7.62 -15.13
CA ILE A 138 -4.24 9.06 -15.32
C ILE A 138 -5.71 9.45 -15.20
N ARG A 139 -6.00 10.59 -14.59
CA ARG A 139 -7.36 11.15 -14.48
C ARG A 139 -7.87 11.60 -15.85
N LYS A 140 -9.16 11.40 -16.14
CA LYS A 140 -9.77 11.76 -17.42
C LYS A 140 -9.60 13.23 -17.82
N ASN A 141 -9.56 14.15 -16.83
CA ASN A 141 -9.37 15.59 -17.01
C ASN A 141 -7.91 16.05 -16.88
N ALA A 142 -6.94 15.15 -17.06
CA ALA A 142 -5.53 15.48 -16.91
C ALA A 142 -5.08 16.48 -17.98
N SER A 143 -4.39 17.53 -17.52
CA SER A 143 -3.84 18.57 -18.40
C SER A 143 -2.49 18.13 -18.98
N ILE A 144 -2.26 18.49 -20.24
CA ILE A 144 -0.97 18.34 -20.94
C ILE A 144 0.08 19.36 -20.51
N LYS A 145 -0.27 20.35 -19.68
CA LYS A 145 0.69 21.34 -19.19
C LYS A 145 1.70 20.64 -18.28
N THR A 146 3.00 20.82 -18.56
CA THR A 146 4.10 20.17 -17.80
C THR A 146 4.07 20.54 -16.31
N LYS A 147 3.94 21.84 -16.01
CA LYS A 147 3.96 22.35 -14.63
C LYS A 147 5.09 21.73 -13.78
N GLY A 148 6.28 21.51 -14.39
CA GLY A 148 7.44 20.93 -13.71
C GLY A 148 7.42 19.39 -13.59
N CYS A 149 6.68 18.67 -14.45
CA CYS A 149 6.69 17.22 -14.51
C CYS A 149 6.53 16.74 -15.97
N LEU A 150 7.64 16.44 -16.63
CA LEU A 150 7.68 15.99 -18.03
C LEU A 150 7.09 14.59 -18.15
N LEU A 151 7.53 13.66 -17.31
CA LEU A 151 7.10 12.27 -17.33
C LEU A 151 5.56 12.14 -17.26
N ARG A 152 4.89 12.91 -16.38
CA ARG A 152 3.42 12.90 -16.31
C ARG A 152 2.77 13.46 -17.57
N ARG A 153 3.33 14.53 -18.16
CA ARG A 153 2.85 15.10 -19.43
C ARG A 153 2.93 14.06 -20.55
N ASP A 154 4.05 13.35 -20.63
CA ASP A 154 4.29 12.37 -21.70
C ASP A 154 3.32 11.18 -21.57
N GLU A 155 3.00 10.74 -20.36
CA GLU A 155 1.93 9.75 -20.12
C GLU A 155 0.55 10.27 -20.57
N VAL A 156 0.22 11.53 -20.30
CA VAL A 156 -1.05 12.13 -20.78
C VAL A 156 -1.09 12.21 -22.30
N LEU A 157 0.03 12.55 -22.96
CA LEU A 157 0.13 12.58 -24.42
C LEU A 157 0.03 11.18 -25.00
N LEU A 158 0.63 10.20 -24.38
CA LEU A 158 0.55 8.80 -24.78
C LEU A 158 -0.89 8.28 -24.76
N ILE A 159 -1.65 8.58 -23.69
CA ILE A 159 -3.08 8.26 -23.61
C ILE A 159 -3.88 8.96 -24.71
N LYS A 160 -3.57 10.23 -25.03
CA LYS A 160 -4.26 10.94 -26.11
C LYS A 160 -3.97 10.34 -27.47
N LYS A 161 -2.77 9.80 -27.69
CA LYS A 161 -2.34 9.18 -28.94
C LYS A 161 -2.95 7.79 -29.14
N LEU A 162 -2.92 6.94 -28.10
CA LEU A 162 -3.29 5.53 -28.18
C LEU A 162 -4.75 5.27 -27.73
N GLY A 163 -5.41 6.25 -27.13
CA GLY A 163 -6.62 6.02 -26.36
C GLY A 163 -6.32 5.35 -25.01
N TYR A 164 -7.31 5.35 -24.12
CA TYR A 164 -7.13 4.77 -22.78
C TYR A 164 -6.90 3.25 -22.82
N ASP A 165 -7.59 2.54 -23.69
CA ASP A 165 -7.47 1.08 -23.81
C ASP A 165 -6.11 0.67 -24.42
N GLY A 166 -5.66 1.38 -25.46
CA GLY A 166 -4.31 1.16 -26.02
C GLY A 166 -3.20 1.43 -25.01
N TRP A 167 -3.34 2.49 -24.20
CA TRP A 167 -2.40 2.79 -23.11
C TRP A 167 -2.43 1.70 -22.04
N ARG A 168 -3.61 1.21 -21.65
CA ARG A 168 -3.76 0.10 -20.68
C ARG A 168 -3.07 -1.18 -21.15
N GLN A 169 -3.21 -1.52 -22.42
CA GLN A 169 -2.54 -2.68 -23.01
C GLN A 169 -1.04 -2.49 -23.00
N LEU A 170 -0.54 -1.31 -23.44
CA LEU A 170 0.89 -1.01 -23.46
C LEU A 170 1.53 -1.07 -22.07
N LYS A 171 0.85 -0.55 -21.05
CA LYS A 171 1.35 -0.50 -19.67
C LYS A 171 1.02 -1.74 -18.86
N ASP A 172 0.23 -2.67 -19.39
CA ASP A 172 -0.29 -3.87 -18.68
C ASP A 172 -0.92 -3.54 -17.31
N THR A 173 -1.72 -2.47 -17.27
CA THR A 173 -2.27 -1.93 -16.01
C THR A 173 -3.29 -2.86 -15.34
N GLY A 174 -3.60 -3.99 -15.94
CA GLY A 174 -4.45 -5.03 -15.35
C GLY A 174 -3.90 -5.62 -14.06
N ARG A 175 -2.58 -5.58 -13.84
CA ARG A 175 -1.89 -6.22 -12.70
C ARG A 175 -2.27 -5.68 -11.33
N ARG A 176 -2.90 -4.53 -11.23
CA ARG A 176 -3.28 -3.90 -9.95
C ARG A 176 -4.21 -4.75 -9.07
N TRP A 177 -5.00 -5.68 -9.66
CA TRP A 177 -5.85 -6.60 -8.90
C TRP A 177 -5.08 -7.44 -7.87
N ILE A 178 -3.75 -7.59 -8.03
CA ILE A 178 -2.90 -8.31 -7.07
C ILE A 178 -2.95 -7.65 -5.68
N ALA A 179 -2.94 -6.31 -5.58
CA ALA A 179 -3.09 -5.63 -4.30
C ALA A 179 -4.45 -5.93 -3.65
N GLU A 180 -5.52 -6.05 -4.45
CA GLU A 180 -6.84 -6.42 -3.97
C GLU A 180 -6.86 -7.86 -3.40
N ILE A 181 -6.14 -8.80 -4.03
CA ILE A 181 -5.95 -10.16 -3.49
C ILE A 181 -5.21 -10.11 -2.16
N VAL A 182 -4.12 -9.35 -2.07
CA VAL A 182 -3.35 -9.22 -0.82
C VAL A 182 -4.24 -8.70 0.30
N PHE A 183 -4.99 -7.63 0.07
CA PHE A 183 -5.94 -7.10 1.06
C PHE A 183 -7.03 -8.11 1.42
N SER A 184 -7.61 -8.77 0.43
CA SER A 184 -8.63 -9.80 0.65
C SER A 184 -8.09 -10.96 1.48
N SER A 185 -6.86 -11.39 1.23
CA SER A 185 -6.20 -12.45 1.99
C SER A 185 -5.96 -12.04 3.43
N ILE A 186 -5.44 -10.84 3.68
CA ILE A 186 -5.25 -10.29 5.03
C ILE A 186 -6.58 -10.25 5.78
N LYS A 187 -7.62 -9.68 5.16
CA LYS A 187 -8.94 -9.53 5.78
C LYS A 187 -9.61 -10.87 6.09
N ARG A 188 -9.51 -11.83 5.17
CA ARG A 188 -10.13 -13.14 5.33
C ARG A 188 -9.42 -14.02 6.34
N VAL A 189 -8.08 -14.02 6.37
CA VAL A 189 -7.28 -14.92 7.23
C VAL A 189 -7.05 -14.31 8.61
N LEU A 190 -6.78 -13.00 8.68
CA LEU A 190 -6.39 -12.31 9.91
C LEU A 190 -7.49 -11.40 10.46
N GLY A 191 -8.63 -11.34 9.78
CA GLY A 191 -9.77 -10.50 10.14
C GLY A 191 -9.65 -9.06 9.65
N GLU A 192 -10.77 -8.45 9.28
CA GLU A 192 -10.87 -7.07 8.83
C GLU A 192 -10.84 -6.08 10.00
N ASP A 193 -11.34 -6.49 11.17
CA ASP A 193 -11.52 -5.62 12.31
C ASP A 193 -10.25 -5.44 13.13
N LEU A 194 -10.05 -4.22 13.63
CA LEU A 194 -9.06 -3.88 14.64
C LEU A 194 -9.77 -3.78 16.00
N LEU A 195 -9.28 -4.54 16.97
CA LEU A 195 -9.85 -4.61 18.32
C LEU A 195 -9.29 -3.54 19.26
N SER A 196 -8.19 -2.94 18.90
CA SER A 196 -7.51 -1.90 19.68
C SER A 196 -8.26 -0.58 19.61
N LYS A 197 -8.43 0.10 20.77
CA LYS A 197 -9.16 1.37 20.85
C LYS A 197 -8.30 2.59 20.51
N LYS A 198 -7.02 2.58 20.87
CA LYS A 198 -6.11 3.72 20.66
C LYS A 198 -5.41 3.60 19.31
N PHE A 199 -5.28 4.68 18.58
CA PHE A 199 -4.71 4.68 17.24
C PHE A 199 -3.29 4.08 17.16
N TYR A 200 -2.42 4.37 18.14
CA TYR A 200 -1.09 3.75 18.16
C TYR A 200 -1.14 2.22 18.26
N ALA A 201 -2.07 1.69 19.07
CA ALA A 201 -2.26 0.25 19.20
C ALA A 201 -2.92 -0.37 17.96
N GLN A 202 -3.79 0.38 17.28
CA GLN A 202 -4.35 -0.01 15.97
C GLN A 202 -3.25 -0.11 14.91
N LYS A 203 -2.27 0.82 14.93
CA LYS A 203 -1.09 0.74 14.06
C LYS A 203 -0.29 -0.54 14.30
N VAL A 204 -0.01 -0.87 15.57
CA VAL A 204 0.71 -2.11 15.91
C VAL A 204 -0.08 -3.34 15.47
N GLU A 205 -1.38 -3.38 15.75
CA GLU A 205 -2.26 -4.51 15.39
C GLU A 205 -2.31 -4.70 13.87
N ALA A 206 -2.51 -3.64 13.10
CA ALA A 206 -2.51 -3.70 11.65
C ALA A 206 -1.14 -4.08 11.07
N GLY A 207 -0.06 -3.57 11.64
CA GLY A 207 1.30 -3.93 11.24
C GLY A 207 1.63 -5.40 11.50
N LEU A 208 1.20 -5.95 12.63
CA LEU A 208 1.34 -7.38 12.93
C LEU A 208 0.57 -8.25 11.93
N LYS A 209 -0.59 -7.81 11.43
CA LYS A 209 -1.30 -8.53 10.35
C LYS A 209 -0.46 -8.56 9.06
N VAL A 210 0.24 -7.48 8.72
CA VAL A 210 1.13 -7.43 7.56
C VAL A 210 2.32 -8.39 7.73
N ILE A 211 2.98 -8.37 8.89
CA ILE A 211 4.10 -9.28 9.18
C ILE A 211 3.67 -10.75 9.10
N LEU A 212 2.54 -11.09 9.72
CA LEU A 212 1.99 -12.45 9.66
C LEU A 212 1.64 -12.85 8.22
N TYR A 213 1.04 -11.95 7.44
CA TYR A 213 0.77 -12.21 6.03
C TYR A 213 2.07 -12.53 5.26
N ASN A 214 3.11 -11.70 5.39
CA ASN A 214 4.39 -11.97 4.73
C ASN A 214 5.00 -13.29 5.18
N LYS A 215 4.91 -13.63 6.48
CA LYS A 215 5.39 -14.91 6.99
C LYS A 215 4.67 -16.11 6.35
N PHE A 216 3.34 -16.02 6.17
CA PHE A 216 2.58 -17.04 5.46
C PHE A 216 2.96 -17.15 3.97
N MET A 217 3.34 -16.04 3.35
CA MET A 217 3.80 -16.04 1.95
C MET A 217 5.23 -16.59 1.78
N SER A 218 5.97 -16.81 2.88
CA SER A 218 7.32 -17.41 2.88
C SER A 218 7.32 -18.90 3.19
N LEU A 219 6.16 -19.50 3.54
CA LEU A 219 5.98 -20.94 3.78
C LEU A 219 5.70 -21.68 2.48
#